data_4d300c7719cfe9f093c8ee85751e68a6
#
_entry.id   4d300c7719cfe9f093c8ee85751e68a6
#
_cell.length_a   1.000
_cell.length_b   1.000
_cell.length_c   1.000
_cell.angle_alpha   90.00
_cell.angle_beta   90.00
_cell.angle_gamma   90.00
#
_symmetry.space_group_name_H-M   'P 1'
#
loop_
_entity.id
_entity.type
_entity.pdbx_description
1 polymer ?
#
loop_
_entity_poly.entity_id
_entity_poly.type
_entity_poly.pdbx_seq_one_letter_code
_entity_poly.pdbx_strand_id
1 'polypeptide(L)'
;EPGEVVVTSRRAERRDALAALYGVDATEDNAIDRRIAQRLRALRAERNWSLDDLAKLSNVSRATLSRLENAAVSPTASVLGKLCVAYGLPMSRLMHMVEEDFAALVPRAAQPLWTDASVGFRRRSVSPPAQALSGEALECELDAGVRIDYDASPRPGLEHHLILLEGQLQITVDGQSHDLEPGDCLRYQLFGPSAFVTPAHSAAHYILFIV
;
A
#
# COMPACT_ATOMS: atom_id res chain seq x y z
N GLU A 1 15.90 35.94 17.52
CA GLU A 1 15.03 35.20 16.61
C GLU A 1 15.20 33.72 16.87
N PRO A 2 14.12 33.01 17.21
CA PRO A 2 14.01 31.58 16.92
C PRO A 2 12.58 31.26 16.46
N GLY A 3 12.40 30.73 15.27
CA GLY A 3 11.03 30.36 14.89
C GLY A 3 10.80 29.91 13.48
N GLU A 4 11.52 28.88 12.96
CA GLU A 4 11.17 28.39 11.63
C GLU A 4 11.44 26.89 11.36
N VAL A 5 11.62 26.06 12.36
CA VAL A 5 12.01 24.63 12.13
C VAL A 5 10.89 23.63 12.44
N VAL A 6 9.75 24.02 13.01
CA VAL A 6 8.78 23.05 13.57
C VAL A 6 7.67 22.62 12.60
N VAL A 7 7.45 23.31 11.48
CA VAL A 7 6.27 23.03 10.62
C VAL A 7 6.51 21.95 9.57
N THR A 8 7.75 21.72 9.15
CA THR A 8 8.10 20.75 8.09
C THR A 8 8.13 19.29 8.56
N SER A 9 8.47 19.05 9.82
CA SER A 9 8.56 17.69 10.39
C SER A 9 7.19 16.99 10.49
N ARG A 10 6.19 17.66 11.03
CA ARG A 10 4.84 17.06 11.21
C ARG A 10 4.12 16.70 9.92
N ARG A 11 4.41 17.40 8.82
CA ARG A 11 3.79 17.12 7.52
C ARG A 11 4.41 15.90 6.83
N ALA A 12 5.71 15.68 7.01
CA ALA A 12 6.40 14.48 6.54
C ALA A 12 5.99 13.24 7.35
N GLU A 13 5.97 13.34 8.67
CA GLU A 13 5.53 12.28 9.58
C GLU A 13 4.07 11.86 9.35
N ARG A 14 3.17 12.81 9.10
CA ARG A 14 1.77 12.54 8.75
C ARG A 14 1.62 11.88 7.37
N ARG A 15 2.44 12.27 6.39
CA ARG A 15 2.43 11.64 5.06
C ARG A 15 2.90 10.19 5.15
N ASP A 16 3.92 9.92 5.95
CA ASP A 16 4.48 8.59 6.15
C ASP A 16 3.52 7.69 6.94
N ALA A 17 2.77 8.26 7.92
CA ALA A 17 1.71 7.55 8.63
C ALA A 17 0.51 7.20 7.73
N LEU A 18 0.10 8.10 6.83
CA LEU A 18 -0.92 7.84 5.81
C LEU A 18 -0.43 6.79 4.79
N ALA A 19 0.78 6.93 4.29
CA ALA A 19 1.39 5.95 3.39
C ALA A 19 1.45 4.57 4.03
N ALA A 20 1.76 4.50 5.34
CA ALA A 20 1.78 3.27 6.10
C ALA A 20 0.39 2.65 6.32
N LEU A 21 -0.66 3.46 6.50
CA LEU A 21 -2.03 2.97 6.67
C LEU A 21 -2.57 2.34 5.37
N TYR A 22 -2.13 2.84 4.22
CA TYR A 22 -2.64 2.45 2.91
C TYR A 22 -1.62 1.66 2.07
N GLY A 23 -0.56 1.14 2.68
CA GLY A 23 0.38 0.23 2.03
C GLY A 23 1.23 0.85 0.93
N VAL A 24 1.29 2.19 0.83
CA VAL A 24 2.17 2.88 -0.14
C VAL A 24 3.55 3.02 0.48
N ASP A 25 4.29 1.91 0.57
CA ASP A 25 5.65 1.92 1.09
C ASP A 25 6.66 2.07 -0.07
N ALA A 26 7.66 2.94 0.09
CA ALA A 26 8.75 3.09 -0.88
C ALA A 26 9.54 1.77 -1.11
N THR A 27 9.39 0.80 -0.23
CA THR A 27 9.94 -0.56 -0.38
C THR A 27 9.10 -1.41 -1.33
N GLU A 28 7.78 -1.21 -1.43
CA GLU A 28 6.90 -1.93 -2.35
C GLU A 28 7.08 -1.42 -3.79
N ASP A 29 7.23 -0.12 -4.01
CA ASP A 29 7.56 0.44 -5.33
C ASP A 29 8.86 -0.20 -5.88
N ASN A 30 9.87 -0.37 -5.04
CA ASN A 30 11.10 -1.07 -5.40
C ASN A 30 10.89 -2.57 -5.69
N ALA A 31 9.93 -3.22 -5.05
CA ALA A 31 9.62 -4.63 -5.30
C ALA A 31 8.89 -4.82 -6.63
N ILE A 32 7.91 -3.97 -6.95
CA ILE A 32 7.21 -3.97 -8.24
C ILE A 32 8.18 -3.68 -9.39
N ASP A 33 9.02 -2.67 -9.25
CA ASP A 33 10.02 -2.33 -10.27
C ASP A 33 10.98 -3.49 -10.57
N ARG A 34 11.42 -4.23 -9.53
CA ARG A 34 12.25 -5.42 -9.71
C ARG A 34 11.51 -6.54 -10.44
N ARG A 35 10.24 -6.78 -10.11
CA ARG A 35 9.41 -7.79 -10.79
C ARG A 35 9.16 -7.43 -12.24
N ILE A 36 8.83 -6.17 -12.53
CA ILE A 36 8.71 -5.66 -13.90
C ILE A 36 10.04 -5.86 -14.65
N ALA A 37 11.17 -5.48 -14.06
CA ALA A 37 12.49 -5.63 -14.66
C ALA A 37 12.81 -7.09 -15.00
N GLN A 38 12.57 -8.00 -14.07
CA GLN A 38 12.76 -9.45 -14.26
C GLN A 38 11.86 -9.98 -15.38
N ARG A 39 10.58 -9.57 -15.41
CA ARG A 39 9.64 -10.02 -16.43
C ARG A 39 9.99 -9.49 -17.81
N LEU A 40 10.36 -8.22 -17.93
CA LEU A 40 10.80 -7.64 -19.21
C LEU A 40 12.04 -8.37 -19.75
N ARG A 41 13.02 -8.65 -18.87
CA ARG A 41 14.22 -9.42 -19.23
C ARG A 41 13.86 -10.84 -19.70
N ALA A 42 12.96 -11.53 -18.99
CA ALA A 42 12.50 -12.86 -19.35
C ALA A 42 11.79 -12.87 -20.72
N LEU A 43 10.86 -11.93 -20.96
CA LEU A 43 10.14 -11.79 -22.23
C LEU A 43 11.09 -11.54 -23.42
N ARG A 44 12.15 -10.77 -23.22
CA ARG A 44 13.18 -10.54 -24.23
C ARG A 44 14.01 -11.82 -24.48
N ALA A 45 14.43 -12.49 -23.41
CA ALA A 45 15.21 -13.72 -23.50
C ALA A 45 14.43 -14.85 -24.17
N GLU A 46 13.14 -15.04 -23.82
CA GLU A 46 12.24 -16.02 -24.45
C GLU A 46 12.17 -15.85 -25.99
N ARG A 47 12.37 -14.62 -26.49
CA ARG A 47 12.37 -14.30 -27.93
C ARG A 47 13.77 -14.29 -28.56
N ASN A 48 14.79 -14.57 -27.76
CA ASN A 48 16.19 -14.48 -28.16
C ASN A 48 16.59 -13.10 -28.71
N TRP A 49 15.97 -12.02 -28.25
CA TRP A 49 16.29 -10.66 -28.65
C TRP A 49 17.45 -10.08 -27.86
N SER A 50 18.33 -9.35 -28.55
CA SER A 50 19.27 -8.45 -27.90
C SER A 50 18.56 -7.19 -27.38
N LEU A 51 19.21 -6.39 -26.54
CA LEU A 51 18.69 -5.06 -26.16
C LEU A 51 18.56 -4.13 -27.39
N ASP A 52 19.43 -4.31 -28.41
CA ASP A 52 19.40 -3.52 -29.65
C ASP A 52 18.18 -3.91 -30.52
N ASP A 53 17.82 -5.18 -30.56
CA ASP A 53 16.61 -5.65 -31.25
C ASP A 53 15.36 -5.10 -30.60
N LEU A 54 15.28 -5.20 -29.26
CA LEU A 54 14.15 -4.65 -28.51
C LEU A 54 14.07 -3.12 -28.64
N ALA A 55 15.20 -2.42 -28.69
CA ALA A 55 15.21 -0.97 -28.90
C ALA A 55 14.63 -0.58 -30.26
N LYS A 56 14.95 -1.32 -31.33
CA LYS A 56 14.37 -1.11 -32.65
C LYS A 56 12.87 -1.38 -32.69
N LEU A 57 12.42 -2.47 -32.06
CA LEU A 57 11.02 -2.90 -32.04
C LEU A 57 10.13 -1.99 -31.19
N SER A 58 10.63 -1.53 -30.04
CA SER A 58 9.85 -0.74 -29.07
C SER A 58 9.98 0.77 -29.25
N ASN A 59 10.94 1.22 -30.04
CA ASN A 59 11.32 2.64 -30.10
C ASN A 59 11.66 3.22 -28.70
N VAL A 60 12.29 2.41 -27.84
CA VAL A 60 12.87 2.78 -26.54
C VAL A 60 14.38 2.63 -26.62
N SER A 61 15.14 3.62 -26.14
CA SER A 61 16.59 3.55 -26.25
C SER A 61 17.18 2.34 -25.52
N ARG A 62 18.23 1.74 -26.09
CA ARG A 62 18.98 0.63 -25.46
C ARG A 62 19.41 0.95 -24.02
N ALA A 63 19.84 2.19 -23.77
CA ALA A 63 20.26 2.63 -22.44
C ALA A 63 19.08 2.62 -21.44
N THR A 64 17.90 3.07 -21.88
CA THR A 64 16.68 3.01 -21.07
C THR A 64 16.27 1.57 -20.79
N LEU A 65 16.27 0.70 -21.79
CA LEU A 65 15.95 -0.73 -21.63
C LEU A 65 16.90 -1.42 -20.65
N SER A 66 18.20 -1.17 -20.75
CA SER A 66 19.19 -1.72 -19.82
C SER A 66 18.93 -1.27 -18.38
N ARG A 67 18.58 0.00 -18.17
CA ARG A 67 18.25 0.52 -16.82
C ARG A 67 16.96 -0.06 -16.28
N LEU A 68 15.95 -0.24 -17.12
CA LEU A 68 14.67 -0.87 -16.75
C LEU A 68 14.87 -2.34 -16.35
N GLU A 69 15.57 -3.13 -17.17
CA GLU A 69 15.82 -4.55 -16.89
C GLU A 69 16.75 -4.79 -15.69
N ASN A 70 17.45 -3.77 -15.22
CA ASN A 70 18.26 -3.81 -14.00
C ASN A 70 17.55 -3.14 -12.78
N ALA A 71 16.27 -2.78 -12.92
CA ALA A 71 15.50 -2.05 -11.91
C ALA A 71 16.22 -0.77 -11.42
N ALA A 72 17.01 -0.14 -12.29
CA ALA A 72 17.72 1.11 -11.98
C ALA A 72 16.85 2.35 -12.17
N VAL A 73 15.68 2.21 -12.77
CA VAL A 73 14.65 3.24 -12.96
C VAL A 73 13.27 2.59 -13.02
N SER A 74 12.27 3.28 -12.51
CA SER A 74 10.86 2.88 -12.66
C SER A 74 10.38 3.13 -14.08
N PRO A 75 9.66 2.19 -14.71
CA PRO A 75 9.10 2.39 -16.04
C PRO A 75 7.91 3.36 -15.99
N THR A 76 7.86 4.29 -16.95
CA THR A 76 6.66 5.09 -17.17
C THR A 76 5.60 4.29 -17.92
N ALA A 77 4.30 4.62 -17.75
CA ALA A 77 3.20 3.99 -18.49
C ALA A 77 3.40 4.07 -20.03
N SER A 78 3.97 5.18 -20.52
CA SER A 78 4.29 5.35 -21.94
C SER A 78 5.35 4.35 -22.41
N VAL A 79 6.39 4.12 -21.63
CA VAL A 79 7.45 3.15 -21.96
C VAL A 79 6.90 1.73 -21.90
N LEU A 80 6.13 1.38 -20.86
CA LEU A 80 5.47 0.08 -20.78
C LEU A 80 4.54 -0.17 -21.97
N GLY A 81 3.77 0.84 -22.39
CA GLY A 81 2.90 0.74 -23.57
C GLY A 81 3.68 0.39 -24.85
N LYS A 82 4.84 1.04 -25.09
CA LYS A 82 5.71 0.73 -26.24
C LYS A 82 6.28 -0.68 -26.17
N LEU A 83 6.67 -1.13 -24.98
CA LEU A 83 7.16 -2.49 -24.77
C LEU A 83 6.05 -3.52 -24.97
N CYS A 84 4.83 -3.26 -24.49
CA CYS A 84 3.67 -4.11 -24.73
C CYS A 84 3.39 -4.31 -26.21
N VAL A 85 3.47 -3.24 -27.01
CA VAL A 85 3.32 -3.32 -28.47
C VAL A 85 4.43 -4.19 -29.07
N ALA A 86 5.68 -3.98 -28.69
CA ALA A 86 6.82 -4.76 -29.20
C ALA A 86 6.69 -6.25 -28.85
N TYR A 87 6.21 -6.56 -27.66
CA TYR A 87 6.00 -7.95 -27.22
C TYR A 87 4.69 -8.58 -27.71
N GLY A 88 3.79 -7.79 -28.32
CA GLY A 88 2.47 -8.27 -28.74
C GLY A 88 1.56 -8.63 -27.57
N LEU A 89 1.67 -7.93 -26.43
CA LEU A 89 0.93 -8.18 -25.20
C LEU A 89 0.10 -6.95 -24.81
N PRO A 90 -1.12 -7.09 -24.33
CA PRO A 90 -1.83 -5.99 -23.68
C PRO A 90 -1.17 -5.67 -22.31
N MET A 91 -1.25 -4.40 -21.89
CA MET A 91 -0.69 -3.93 -20.62
C MET A 91 -1.20 -4.74 -19.42
N SER A 92 -2.49 -5.05 -19.40
CA SER A 92 -3.10 -5.89 -18.37
C SER A 92 -2.43 -7.25 -18.22
N ARG A 93 -2.06 -7.88 -19.37
CA ARG A 93 -1.36 -9.18 -19.35
C ARG A 93 0.08 -9.04 -18.86
N LEU A 94 0.78 -7.96 -19.24
CA LEU A 94 2.12 -7.70 -18.71
C LEU A 94 2.07 -7.52 -17.19
N MET A 95 1.14 -6.73 -16.69
CA MET A 95 0.99 -6.51 -15.24
C MET A 95 0.59 -7.79 -14.51
N HIS A 96 -0.32 -8.58 -15.04
CA HIS A 96 -0.67 -9.89 -14.48
C HIS A 96 0.52 -10.87 -14.41
N MET A 97 1.44 -10.81 -15.37
CA MET A 97 2.67 -11.60 -15.35
C MET A 97 3.73 -11.10 -14.35
N VAL A 98 3.60 -9.86 -13.89
CA VAL A 98 4.49 -9.23 -12.89
C VAL A 98 4.06 -9.62 -11.47
N GLU A 99 2.79 -10.05 -11.33
CA GLU A 99 2.27 -10.51 -10.06
C GLU A 99 2.87 -11.86 -9.70
N GLU A 100 3.27 -11.98 -8.44
CA GLU A 100 3.52 -13.29 -7.86
C GLU A 100 2.19 -14.05 -7.77
N ASP A 101 2.25 -15.37 -7.92
CA ASP A 101 1.10 -16.22 -7.63
C ASP A 101 0.57 -15.85 -6.25
N PHE A 102 -0.71 -15.50 -6.20
CA PHE A 102 -1.42 -15.20 -4.96
C PHE A 102 -1.25 -16.39 -4.00
N ALA A 103 -0.54 -16.16 -2.90
CA ALA A 103 -0.39 -17.16 -1.85
C ALA A 103 -1.69 -17.26 -1.05
N ALA A 104 -2.43 -18.35 -1.22
CA ALA A 104 -3.67 -18.59 -0.50
C ALA A 104 -3.48 -18.66 1.03
N LEU A 105 -2.30 -19.04 1.50
CA LEU A 105 -1.91 -19.05 2.90
C LEU A 105 -0.81 -18.01 3.13
N VAL A 106 -1.07 -17.04 4.01
CA VAL A 106 -0.09 -16.09 4.50
C VAL A 106 0.25 -16.44 5.96
N PRO A 107 1.32 -17.18 6.23
CA PRO A 107 1.72 -17.53 7.59
C PRO A 107 1.96 -16.26 8.43
N ARG A 108 1.64 -16.30 9.73
CA ARG A 108 1.82 -15.12 10.63
C ARG A 108 3.23 -14.55 10.58
N ALA A 109 4.25 -15.38 10.43
CA ALA A 109 5.65 -14.95 10.33
C ALA A 109 5.97 -14.19 9.02
N ALA A 110 5.15 -14.38 7.97
CA ALA A 110 5.29 -13.70 6.68
C ALA A 110 4.41 -12.44 6.59
N GLN A 111 3.56 -12.18 7.58
CA GLN A 111 2.69 -11.00 7.61
C GLN A 111 3.49 -9.76 7.98
N PRO A 112 3.55 -8.72 7.13
CA PRO A 112 4.25 -7.48 7.44
C PRO A 112 3.72 -6.84 8.73
N LEU A 113 4.60 -6.44 9.62
CA LEU A 113 4.28 -5.71 10.83
C LEU A 113 4.89 -4.32 10.76
N TRP A 114 4.05 -3.31 10.90
CA TRP A 114 4.46 -1.92 11.04
C TRP A 114 4.13 -1.41 12.44
N THR A 115 5.00 -0.59 13.00
CA THR A 115 4.85 -0.05 14.36
C THR A 115 5.21 1.43 14.36
N ASP A 116 4.34 2.25 14.93
CA ASP A 116 4.64 3.61 15.32
C ASP A 116 4.68 3.70 16.86
N ALA A 117 5.88 3.63 17.40
CA ALA A 117 6.07 3.69 18.84
C ALA A 117 5.78 5.10 19.43
N SER A 118 5.77 6.15 18.61
CA SER A 118 5.51 7.52 19.07
C SER A 118 4.05 7.75 19.42
N VAL A 119 3.16 7.01 18.78
CA VAL A 119 1.70 7.07 19.03
C VAL A 119 1.14 5.77 19.60
N GLY A 120 1.97 4.74 19.83
CA GLY A 120 1.51 3.47 20.37
C GLY A 120 0.57 2.71 19.41
N PHE A 121 0.88 2.74 18.11
CA PHE A 121 0.10 2.05 17.09
C PHE A 121 0.89 0.93 16.43
N ARG A 122 0.30 -0.26 16.35
CA ARG A 122 0.84 -1.43 15.63
C ARG A 122 -0.18 -1.93 14.64
N ARG A 123 0.30 -2.28 13.46
CA ARG A 123 -0.51 -2.79 12.36
C ARG A 123 0.17 -3.96 11.70
N ARG A 124 -0.53 -5.08 11.61
CA ARG A 124 -0.10 -6.29 10.88
C ARG A 124 -0.97 -6.46 9.65
N SER A 125 -0.36 -6.61 8.48
CA SER A 125 -1.07 -6.96 7.26
C SER A 125 -1.33 -8.46 7.25
N VAL A 126 -2.51 -8.88 7.73
CA VAL A 126 -2.89 -10.30 7.84
C VAL A 126 -3.33 -10.87 6.50
N SER A 127 -3.95 -10.05 5.66
CA SER A 127 -4.23 -10.33 4.26
C SER A 127 -3.69 -9.16 3.43
N PRO A 128 -2.43 -9.23 2.98
CA PRO A 128 -1.85 -8.19 2.14
C PRO A 128 -2.66 -8.00 0.86
N PRO A 129 -2.63 -6.78 0.27
CA PRO A 129 -3.28 -6.54 -1.01
C PRO A 129 -2.72 -7.50 -2.06
N ALA A 130 -3.64 -8.07 -2.85
CA ALA A 130 -3.32 -8.91 -4.00
C ALA A 130 -4.30 -8.59 -5.13
N GLN A 131 -3.85 -8.52 -6.36
CA GLN A 131 -4.74 -8.16 -7.48
C GLN A 131 -5.90 -9.15 -7.69
N ALA A 132 -5.71 -10.41 -7.30
CA ALA A 132 -6.76 -11.42 -7.36
C ALA A 132 -7.85 -11.22 -6.30
N LEU A 133 -7.62 -10.36 -5.30
CA LEU A 133 -8.54 -10.07 -4.20
C LEU A 133 -8.99 -8.62 -4.24
N SER A 134 -10.28 -8.39 -3.94
CA SER A 134 -10.85 -7.03 -3.93
C SER A 134 -10.49 -6.25 -2.67
N GLY A 135 -10.04 -6.91 -1.61
CA GLY A 135 -9.76 -6.25 -0.34
C GLY A 135 -8.55 -6.83 0.38
N GLU A 136 -8.15 -6.11 1.41
CA GLU A 136 -7.09 -6.47 2.34
C GLU A 136 -7.62 -6.51 3.78
N ALA A 137 -6.88 -7.17 4.68
CA ALA A 137 -7.22 -7.21 6.09
C ALA A 137 -6.00 -6.86 6.95
N LEU A 138 -6.24 -6.00 7.94
CA LEU A 138 -5.26 -5.50 8.88
C LEU A 138 -5.65 -5.89 10.30
N GLU A 139 -4.73 -6.43 11.07
CA GLU A 139 -4.82 -6.56 12.52
C GLU A 139 -4.15 -5.34 13.15
N CYS A 140 -4.90 -4.59 13.94
CA CYS A 140 -4.47 -3.31 14.50
C CYS A 140 -4.56 -3.31 16.02
N GLU A 141 -3.53 -2.78 16.66
CA GLU A 141 -3.48 -2.54 18.11
C GLU A 141 -3.16 -1.07 18.35
N LEU A 142 -3.96 -0.43 19.20
CA LEU A 142 -3.82 0.97 19.58
C LEU A 142 -3.71 1.05 21.10
N ASP A 143 -2.64 1.64 21.62
CA ASP A 143 -2.42 1.77 23.06
C ASP A 143 -3.51 2.63 23.72
N ALA A 144 -3.61 2.58 25.04
CA ALA A 144 -4.59 3.38 25.79
C ALA A 144 -4.24 4.88 25.73
N GLY A 145 -5.26 5.73 25.65
CA GLY A 145 -5.12 7.19 25.67
C GLY A 145 -4.57 7.79 24.39
N VAL A 146 -4.67 7.07 23.29
CA VAL A 146 -4.16 7.49 21.97
C VAL A 146 -5.26 8.13 21.13
N ARG A 147 -4.87 9.15 20.35
CA ARG A 147 -5.69 9.75 19.30
C ARG A 147 -4.90 9.81 18.00
N ILE A 148 -5.48 9.27 16.93
CA ILE A 148 -4.95 9.36 15.57
C ILE A 148 -5.98 10.07 14.71
N ASP A 149 -5.59 11.16 14.06
CA ASP A 149 -6.42 11.92 13.14
C ASP A 149 -5.90 11.77 11.70
N TYR A 150 -6.80 11.51 10.78
CA TYR A 150 -6.55 11.49 9.34
C TYR A 150 -7.35 12.62 8.68
N ASP A 151 -6.65 13.55 8.05
CA ASP A 151 -7.24 14.76 7.46
C ASP A 151 -8.04 14.48 6.17
N ALA A 152 -7.72 13.38 5.48
CA ALA A 152 -8.38 13.00 4.23
C ALA A 152 -8.26 11.50 3.95
N SER A 153 -9.18 10.96 3.17
CA SER A 153 -9.04 9.63 2.57
C SER A 153 -8.03 9.66 1.42
N PRO A 154 -7.14 8.68 1.29
CA PRO A 154 -6.23 8.57 0.14
C PRO A 154 -6.99 8.26 -1.15
N ARG A 155 -8.12 7.57 -1.05
CA ARG A 155 -9.04 7.28 -2.15
C ARG A 155 -10.48 7.49 -1.65
N PRO A 156 -11.20 8.50 -2.17
CA PRO A 156 -12.60 8.72 -1.80
C PRO A 156 -13.46 7.47 -2.06
N GLY A 157 -14.31 7.13 -1.11
CA GLY A 157 -15.20 5.99 -1.20
C GLY A 157 -14.58 4.64 -0.83
N LEU A 158 -13.37 4.64 -0.26
CA LEU A 158 -12.74 3.42 0.26
C LEU A 158 -13.65 2.80 1.33
N GLU A 159 -14.03 1.54 1.13
CA GLU A 159 -14.92 0.83 2.04
C GLU A 159 -14.16 0.18 3.17
N HIS A 160 -14.58 0.44 4.39
CA HIS A 160 -14.00 -0.09 5.62
C HIS A 160 -15.02 -0.90 6.40
N HIS A 161 -14.61 -2.08 6.88
CA HIS A 161 -15.32 -2.86 7.89
C HIS A 161 -14.37 -3.07 9.06
N LEU A 162 -14.65 -2.41 10.18
CA LEU A 162 -13.85 -2.51 11.39
C LEU A 162 -14.58 -3.34 12.44
N ILE A 163 -13.93 -4.37 12.94
CA ILE A 163 -14.47 -5.24 14.01
C ILE A 163 -13.58 -5.07 15.24
N LEU A 164 -14.13 -4.53 16.32
CA LEU A 164 -13.42 -4.44 17.59
C LEU A 164 -13.39 -5.83 18.24
N LEU A 165 -12.21 -6.32 18.54
CA LEU A 165 -12.00 -7.62 19.21
C LEU A 165 -11.87 -7.46 20.72
N GLU A 166 -11.07 -6.48 21.17
CA GLU A 166 -10.81 -6.24 22.59
C GLU A 166 -10.64 -4.74 22.86
N GLY A 167 -10.97 -4.34 24.09
CA GLY A 167 -10.81 -2.97 24.56
C GLY A 167 -11.96 -2.04 24.21
N GLN A 168 -11.66 -0.76 24.03
CA GLN A 168 -12.63 0.28 23.67
C GLN A 168 -12.05 1.19 22.59
N LEU A 169 -12.86 1.53 21.61
CA LEU A 169 -12.45 2.37 20.49
C LEU A 169 -13.57 3.32 20.10
N GLN A 170 -13.28 4.60 20.04
CA GLN A 170 -14.15 5.58 19.40
C GLN A 170 -13.61 5.92 18.02
N ILE A 171 -14.48 5.89 17.03
CA ILE A 171 -14.14 6.26 15.65
C ILE A 171 -15.06 7.40 15.22
N THR A 172 -14.44 8.45 14.69
CA THR A 172 -15.18 9.55 14.07
C THR A 172 -15.00 9.47 12.55
N VAL A 173 -16.09 9.40 11.81
CA VAL A 173 -16.13 9.39 10.33
C VAL A 173 -17.18 10.39 9.88
N ASP A 174 -16.84 11.26 8.94
CA ASP A 174 -17.73 12.30 8.40
C ASP A 174 -18.41 13.15 9.50
N GLY A 175 -17.65 13.42 10.58
CA GLY A 175 -18.11 14.21 11.72
C GLY A 175 -19.02 13.46 12.70
N GLN A 176 -19.34 12.18 12.47
CA GLN A 176 -20.11 11.34 13.40
C GLN A 176 -19.15 10.44 14.19
N SER A 177 -19.30 10.45 15.51
CA SER A 177 -18.53 9.60 16.42
C SER A 177 -19.33 8.35 16.81
N HIS A 178 -18.63 7.21 16.78
CA HIS A 178 -19.15 5.89 17.13
C HIS A 178 -18.27 5.30 18.22
N ASP A 179 -18.87 4.99 19.38
CA ASP A 179 -18.21 4.25 20.45
C ASP A 179 -18.42 2.76 20.22
N LEU A 180 -17.34 1.98 20.19
CA LEU A 180 -17.39 0.55 19.91
C LEU A 180 -17.00 -0.24 21.15
N GLU A 181 -17.71 -1.35 21.35
CA GLU A 181 -17.43 -2.40 22.33
C GLU A 181 -16.99 -3.69 21.62
N PRO A 182 -16.30 -4.61 22.32
CA PRO A 182 -15.88 -5.88 21.73
C PRO A 182 -17.03 -6.65 21.07
N GLY A 183 -16.84 -7.03 19.80
CA GLY A 183 -17.84 -7.68 18.96
C GLY A 183 -18.58 -6.74 18.02
N ASP A 184 -18.50 -5.42 18.22
CA ASP A 184 -19.13 -4.46 17.32
C ASP A 184 -18.41 -4.41 15.97
N CYS A 185 -19.18 -4.18 14.92
CA CYS A 185 -18.69 -3.95 13.56
C CYS A 185 -19.17 -2.59 13.05
N LEU A 186 -18.24 -1.66 12.84
CA LEU A 186 -18.50 -0.39 12.16
C LEU A 186 -18.17 -0.53 10.69
N ARG A 187 -19.14 -0.21 9.82
CA ARG A 187 -18.98 -0.22 8.35
C ARG A 187 -19.18 1.18 7.81
N TYR A 188 -18.25 1.64 7.00
CA TYR A 188 -18.31 3.00 6.43
C TYR A 188 -17.54 3.10 5.13
N GLN A 189 -17.88 4.09 4.32
CA GLN A 189 -17.09 4.53 3.18
C GLN A 189 -16.36 5.82 3.58
N LEU A 190 -15.08 5.88 3.28
CA LEU A 190 -14.21 6.98 3.69
C LEU A 190 -14.13 8.03 2.59
N PHE A 191 -14.79 9.18 2.79
CA PHE A 191 -14.74 10.31 1.85
C PHE A 191 -13.96 11.50 2.39
N GLY A 192 -13.92 11.67 3.70
CA GLY A 192 -13.37 12.82 4.38
C GLY A 192 -12.39 12.44 5.51
N PRO A 193 -12.25 13.33 6.49
CA PRO A 193 -11.42 13.08 7.66
C PRO A 193 -11.99 11.97 8.54
N SER A 194 -11.09 11.30 9.26
CA SER A 194 -11.47 10.32 10.27
C SER A 194 -10.55 10.41 11.48
N ALA A 195 -11.03 9.95 12.64
CA ALA A 195 -10.25 9.90 13.85
C ALA A 195 -10.50 8.59 14.61
N PHE A 196 -9.44 8.07 15.23
CA PHE A 196 -9.46 6.89 16.07
C PHE A 196 -8.98 7.28 17.46
N VAL A 197 -9.75 6.97 18.50
CA VAL A 197 -9.46 7.39 19.87
C VAL A 197 -9.67 6.23 20.82
N THR A 198 -8.68 5.95 21.66
CA THR A 198 -8.80 5.04 22.78
C THR A 198 -8.89 5.81 24.09
N PRO A 199 -9.72 5.38 25.05
CA PRO A 199 -9.76 6.01 26.37
C PRO A 199 -8.46 5.74 27.15
N ALA A 200 -8.15 6.59 28.12
CA ALA A 200 -6.91 6.52 28.89
C ALA A 200 -6.73 5.21 29.69
N HIS A 201 -7.81 4.45 29.91
CA HIS A 201 -7.80 3.22 30.69
C HIS A 201 -7.94 1.94 29.86
N SER A 202 -8.09 2.04 28.54
CA SER A 202 -8.29 0.88 27.68
C SER A 202 -7.58 1.06 26.34
N ALA A 203 -6.79 0.08 25.96
CA ALA A 203 -6.28 -0.07 24.60
C ALA A 203 -7.38 -0.62 23.67
N ALA A 204 -7.11 -0.70 22.38
CA ALA A 204 -8.00 -1.34 21.42
C ALA A 204 -7.24 -2.33 20.54
N HIS A 205 -7.86 -3.51 20.30
CA HIS A 205 -7.42 -4.51 19.34
C HIS A 205 -8.56 -4.78 18.36
N TYR A 206 -8.33 -4.58 17.08
CA TYR A 206 -9.36 -4.66 16.05
C TYR A 206 -8.84 -5.20 14.73
N ILE A 207 -9.75 -5.73 13.93
CA ILE A 207 -9.50 -6.07 12.52
C ILE A 207 -10.15 -4.99 11.65
N LEU A 208 -9.41 -4.52 10.65
CA LEU A 208 -9.90 -3.60 9.62
C LEU A 208 -9.82 -4.29 8.26
N PHE A 209 -10.96 -4.48 7.63
CA PHE A 209 -11.05 -4.86 6.23
C PHE A 209 -11.20 -3.60 5.38
N ILE A 210 -10.45 -3.53 4.28
CA ILE A 210 -10.43 -2.43 3.32
C ILE A 210 -10.75 -3.00 1.93
N VAL A 211 -11.76 -2.43 1.26
CA VAL A 211 -12.23 -2.89 -0.06
C VAL A 211 -12.29 -1.75 -1.07
#